data_a49f1ceb8f993663255443aa414f80e2
#
_entry.id   a49f1ceb8f993663255443aa414f80e2
#
_cell.length_a   1.000
_cell.length_b   1.000
_cell.length_c   1.000
_cell.angle_alpha   90.00
_cell.angle_beta   90.00
_cell.angle_gamma   90.00
#
_symmetry.space_group_name_H-M   'P 1'
#
loop_
_entity.id
_entity.type
_entity.pdbx_description
1 polymer ?
#
loop_
_entity_poly.entity_id
_entity_poly.type
_entity_poly.pdbx_seq_one_letter_code
_entity_poly.pdbx_strand_id
1 'polypeptide(L)'
;HNDPCYFYQFNDHLKAHNLTYVCDADLTLSMVRTYDDSIADKLEKLAPNSQADQEQYLDFMLDTTFRKSIICKENAAKDISYDIANPDKVNTVPVRSIVNSFVFQILFDEEALAMFENELVRDTFQALIKDGGTFNMIEALAILKAAHDAANASEDDLEPAVCSLYKAIVEHMVRGGIRFYKTFPDK
;
A
#
# COMPACT_ATOMS: atom_id res chain seq x y z
N HIS A 1 7.67 8.51 33.25
CA HIS A 1 7.14 9.82 32.91
C HIS A 1 6.66 9.78 31.48
N ASN A 2 5.42 10.14 31.21
CA ASN A 2 4.84 10.14 29.87
C ASN A 2 4.42 11.59 29.58
N ASP A 3 5.27 12.32 28.84
CA ASP A 3 4.97 13.69 28.44
C ASP A 3 4.38 13.69 27.03
N PRO A 4 3.15 14.17 26.84
CA PRO A 4 2.58 14.30 25.50
C PRO A 4 3.36 15.32 24.69
N CYS A 5 3.58 15.02 23.42
CA CYS A 5 4.22 15.93 22.49
C CYS A 5 3.49 15.90 21.13
N TYR A 6 3.57 16.99 20.38
CA TYR A 6 3.13 17.00 18.99
C TYR A 6 4.06 16.17 18.12
N PHE A 7 3.55 15.69 16.99
CA PHE A 7 4.30 14.85 16.09
C PHE A 7 5.56 15.53 15.53
N TYR A 8 5.51 16.82 15.21
CA TYR A 8 6.69 17.58 14.79
C TYR A 8 7.78 17.63 15.87
N GLN A 9 7.43 17.74 17.16
CA GLN A 9 8.39 17.72 18.26
C GLN A 9 9.07 16.35 18.39
N PHE A 10 8.31 15.28 18.21
CA PHE A 10 8.86 13.93 18.14
C PHE A 10 9.85 13.80 16.99
N ASN A 11 9.52 14.30 15.79
CA ASN A 11 10.41 14.28 14.62
C ASN A 11 11.71 15.08 14.86
N ASP A 12 11.63 16.24 15.50
CA ASP A 12 12.82 17.04 15.83
C ASP A 12 13.72 16.27 16.82
N HIS A 13 13.11 15.56 17.77
CA HIS A 13 13.85 14.69 18.69
C HIS A 13 14.53 13.52 17.97
N LEU A 14 13.88 12.90 17.00
CA LEU A 14 14.49 11.85 16.16
C LEU A 14 15.70 12.36 15.39
N LYS A 15 15.58 13.52 14.72
CA LYS A 15 16.66 14.16 13.94
C LYS A 15 17.88 14.44 14.82
N ALA A 16 17.68 14.90 16.07
CA ALA A 16 18.77 15.13 17.00
C ALA A 16 19.57 13.86 17.35
N HIS A 17 19.01 12.68 17.06
CA HIS A 17 19.63 11.37 17.31
C HIS A 17 19.98 10.61 16.03
N ASN A 18 20.04 11.28 14.87
CA ASN A 18 20.29 10.68 13.56
C ASN A 18 19.27 9.58 13.18
N LEU A 19 18.05 9.77 13.64
CA LEU A 19 16.91 8.92 13.31
C LEU A 19 15.91 9.72 12.46
N THR A 20 15.12 9.02 11.68
CA THR A 20 14.02 9.61 10.90
C THR A 20 12.76 8.76 11.02
N TYR A 21 11.65 9.44 10.96
CA TYR A 21 10.34 8.82 10.85
C TYR A 21 10.15 8.22 9.45
N VAL A 22 9.55 7.04 9.37
CA VAL A 22 9.22 6.36 8.12
C VAL A 22 7.71 6.45 7.86
N CYS A 23 6.91 5.88 8.77
CA CYS A 23 5.46 5.84 8.64
C CYS A 23 4.83 5.45 9.98
N ASP A 24 3.51 5.53 10.09
CA ASP A 24 2.81 4.84 11.17
C ASP A 24 2.81 3.32 10.91
N ALA A 25 2.76 2.50 11.95
CA ALA A 25 2.63 1.05 11.83
C ALA A 25 1.28 0.62 11.22
N ASP A 26 0.28 1.49 11.34
CA ASP A 26 -0.94 1.43 10.53
C ASP A 26 -0.76 2.31 9.29
N LEU A 27 -0.45 1.68 8.16
CA LEU A 27 -0.17 2.39 6.92
C LEU A 27 -1.36 3.22 6.43
N THR A 28 -2.58 2.88 6.81
CA THR A 28 -3.77 3.66 6.44
C THR A 28 -3.73 5.07 7.05
N LEU A 29 -3.06 5.24 8.18
CA LEU A 29 -2.89 6.55 8.85
C LEU A 29 -1.75 7.39 8.25
N SER A 30 -0.81 6.77 7.55
CA SER A 30 0.38 7.45 7.00
C SER A 30 0.25 7.82 5.53
N MET A 31 -0.64 7.16 4.80
CA MET A 31 -0.76 7.39 3.37
C MET A 31 -1.85 8.42 3.09
N VAL A 32 -1.46 9.67 2.92
CA VAL A 32 -2.38 10.78 2.62
C VAL A 32 -3.31 10.48 1.45
N ARG A 33 -2.83 9.75 0.44
CA ARG A 33 -3.63 9.34 -0.74
C ARG A 33 -4.63 8.22 -0.46
N THR A 34 -4.69 7.67 0.74
CA THR A 34 -5.77 6.75 1.16
C THR A 34 -7.04 7.50 1.57
N TYR A 35 -6.92 8.80 1.80
CA TYR A 35 -8.03 9.70 2.07
C TYR A 35 -8.63 10.23 0.75
N ASP A 36 -9.69 11.01 0.87
CA ASP A 36 -10.30 11.70 -0.26
C ASP A 36 -9.27 12.57 -1.01
N ASP A 37 -9.29 12.54 -2.35
CA ASP A 37 -8.34 13.28 -3.19
C ASP A 37 -8.32 14.78 -2.87
N SER A 38 -9.45 15.35 -2.48
CA SER A 38 -9.53 16.77 -2.07
C SER A 38 -8.76 17.06 -0.80
N ILE A 39 -8.62 16.08 0.10
CA ILE A 39 -7.83 16.19 1.32
C ILE A 39 -6.34 16.04 0.95
N ALA A 40 -6.02 15.03 0.15
CA ALA A 40 -4.66 14.79 -0.32
C ALA A 40 -4.08 16.02 -1.04
N ASP A 41 -4.83 16.61 -1.97
CA ASP A 41 -4.42 17.82 -2.69
C ASP A 41 -4.21 19.03 -1.79
N LYS A 42 -5.02 19.19 -0.74
CA LYS A 42 -4.85 20.27 0.23
C LYS A 42 -3.60 20.08 1.07
N LEU A 43 -3.35 18.87 1.53
CA LEU A 43 -2.17 18.55 2.33
C LEU A 43 -0.88 18.69 1.51
N GLU A 44 -0.88 18.29 0.25
CA GLU A 44 0.24 18.48 -0.67
C GLU A 44 0.55 19.97 -0.90
N LYS A 45 -0.46 20.82 -0.98
CA LYS A 45 -0.29 22.27 -1.08
C LYS A 45 0.22 22.91 0.21
N LEU A 46 -0.20 22.40 1.37
CA LEU A 46 0.20 22.93 2.68
C LEU A 46 1.61 22.49 3.08
N ALA A 47 2.01 21.28 2.75
CA ALA A 47 3.28 20.67 3.12
C ALA A 47 3.89 19.90 1.92
N PRO A 48 4.31 20.60 0.86
CA PRO A 48 4.87 19.95 -0.31
C PRO A 48 6.16 19.20 0.05
N ASN A 49 6.26 17.94 -0.39
CA ASN A 49 7.43 17.10 -0.20
C ASN A 49 7.79 16.74 1.26
N SER A 50 6.88 16.94 2.19
CA SER A 50 7.11 16.60 3.61
C SER A 50 6.02 15.67 4.14
N GLN A 51 6.26 14.37 4.08
CA GLN A 51 5.37 13.36 4.65
C GLN A 51 5.05 13.63 6.13
N ALA A 52 6.06 14.00 6.92
CA ALA A 52 5.89 14.25 8.34
C ALA A 52 5.00 15.46 8.64
N ASP A 53 5.12 16.52 7.83
CA ASP A 53 4.27 17.70 8.00
C ASP A 53 2.84 17.43 7.51
N GLN A 54 2.66 16.69 6.44
CA GLN A 54 1.34 16.25 5.97
C GLN A 54 0.63 15.41 7.05
N GLU A 55 1.35 14.48 7.68
CA GLU A 55 0.81 13.66 8.76
C GLU A 55 0.52 14.47 10.03
N GLN A 56 1.31 15.52 10.33
CA GLN A 56 0.98 16.43 11.42
C GLN A 56 -0.35 17.15 11.18
N TYR A 57 -0.62 17.57 9.95
CA TYR A 57 -1.94 18.15 9.62
C TYR A 57 -3.05 17.12 9.70
N LEU A 58 -2.81 15.88 9.30
CA LEU A 58 -3.77 14.79 9.48
C LEU A 58 -4.09 14.55 10.95
N ASP A 59 -3.08 14.59 11.84
CA ASP A 59 -3.32 14.46 13.28
C ASP A 59 -4.31 15.48 13.80
N PHE A 60 -4.19 16.73 13.36
CA PHE A 60 -5.15 17.77 13.76
C PHE A 60 -6.55 17.55 13.17
N MET A 61 -6.65 16.99 11.97
CA MET A 61 -7.93 16.73 11.32
C MET A 61 -8.65 15.52 11.92
N LEU A 62 -7.89 14.50 12.34
CA LEU A 62 -8.40 13.22 12.84
C LEU A 62 -8.46 13.15 14.36
N ASP A 63 -8.00 14.20 15.07
CA ASP A 63 -7.84 14.21 16.54
C ASP A 63 -6.99 13.04 17.04
N THR A 64 -5.87 12.78 16.35
CA THR A 64 -4.99 11.65 16.65
C THR A 64 -4.29 11.87 17.97
N THR A 65 -4.57 11.01 18.94
CA THR A 65 -4.00 11.10 20.31
C THR A 65 -2.84 10.14 20.54
N PHE A 66 -2.64 9.17 19.65
CA PHE A 66 -1.60 8.15 19.79
C PHE A 66 -1.08 7.68 18.43
N ARG A 67 0.26 7.54 18.32
CA ARG A 67 0.93 7.01 17.11
C ARG A 67 1.78 5.80 17.45
N LYS A 68 1.88 4.88 16.47
CA LYS A 68 2.81 3.74 16.48
C LYS A 68 3.84 3.95 15.38
N SER A 69 4.83 4.79 15.64
CA SER A 69 5.79 5.24 14.64
C SER A 69 6.84 4.19 14.30
N ILE A 70 7.02 3.91 13.01
CA ILE A 70 8.18 3.17 12.48
C ILE A 70 9.27 4.20 12.21
N ILE A 71 10.45 3.94 12.75
CA ILE A 71 11.61 4.82 12.61
C ILE A 71 12.80 4.04 12.06
N CYS A 72 13.71 4.72 11.39
CA CYS A 72 14.98 4.12 10.93
C CYS A 72 16.15 5.11 11.13
N LYS A 73 17.37 4.64 10.86
CA LYS A 73 18.52 5.54 10.78
C LYS A 73 18.40 6.44 9.55
N GLU A 74 18.80 7.70 9.68
CA GLU A 74 18.69 8.69 8.61
C GLU A 74 19.35 8.23 7.29
N ASN A 75 20.47 7.52 7.37
CA ASN A 75 21.13 7.01 6.16
C ASN A 75 20.35 5.91 5.44
N ALA A 76 19.49 5.16 6.16
CA ALA A 76 18.63 4.13 5.57
C ALA A 76 17.35 4.73 4.93
N ALA A 77 16.99 5.96 5.28
CA ALA A 77 15.80 6.62 4.76
C ALA A 77 15.94 7.05 3.28
N LYS A 78 17.15 7.13 2.75
CA LYS A 78 17.43 7.62 1.39
C LYS A 78 16.79 6.77 0.30
N ASP A 79 16.56 5.49 0.59
CA ASP A 79 15.99 4.52 -0.34
C ASP A 79 14.47 4.33 -0.14
N ILE A 80 13.86 5.07 0.81
CA ILE A 80 12.43 4.98 1.09
C ILE A 80 11.66 5.88 0.13
N SER A 81 10.65 5.34 -0.53
CA SER A 81 9.73 6.09 -1.38
C SER A 81 8.30 5.89 -0.90
N TYR A 82 7.56 6.98 -0.80
CA TYR A 82 6.13 7.00 -0.44
C TYR A 82 5.22 7.01 -1.67
N ASP A 83 5.79 7.07 -2.87
CA ASP A 83 5.04 7.10 -4.13
C ASP A 83 4.66 5.68 -4.56
N ILE A 84 3.72 5.11 -3.83
CA ILE A 84 3.16 3.77 -4.15
C ILE A 84 2.20 3.80 -5.33
N ALA A 85 1.71 4.97 -5.72
CA ALA A 85 0.84 5.13 -6.89
C ALA A 85 1.63 5.13 -8.20
N ASN A 86 2.96 5.26 -8.15
CA ASN A 86 3.81 5.26 -9.34
C ASN A 86 4.03 3.80 -9.83
N PRO A 87 3.42 3.40 -10.97
CA PRO A 87 3.54 2.03 -11.48
C PRO A 87 4.99 1.65 -11.79
N ASP A 88 5.84 2.59 -12.20
CA ASP A 88 7.24 2.34 -12.49
C ASP A 88 8.03 1.92 -11.25
N LYS A 89 7.63 2.39 -10.08
CA LYS A 89 8.26 2.02 -8.80
C LYS A 89 7.70 0.73 -8.23
N VAL A 90 6.38 0.55 -8.26
CA VAL A 90 5.71 -0.65 -7.76
C VAL A 90 6.10 -1.88 -8.58
N ASN A 91 6.31 -1.71 -9.88
CA ASN A 91 6.65 -2.79 -10.81
C ASN A 91 8.15 -3.07 -10.93
N THR A 92 8.99 -2.50 -10.08
CA THR A 92 10.43 -2.84 -10.06
C THR A 92 10.66 -4.29 -9.61
N VAL A 93 11.71 -4.91 -10.11
CA VAL A 93 12.09 -6.29 -9.72
C VAL A 93 12.21 -6.47 -8.20
N PRO A 94 12.82 -5.54 -7.43
CA PRO A 94 12.88 -5.66 -5.97
C PRO A 94 11.51 -5.69 -5.31
N VAL A 95 10.57 -4.82 -5.73
CA VAL A 95 9.23 -4.78 -5.14
C VAL A 95 8.45 -6.03 -5.48
N ARG A 96 8.45 -6.48 -6.74
CA ARG A 96 7.83 -7.76 -7.14
C ARG A 96 8.39 -8.94 -6.35
N SER A 97 9.71 -8.99 -6.12
CA SER A 97 10.34 -10.04 -5.32
C SER A 97 9.85 -10.06 -3.88
N ILE A 98 9.70 -8.88 -3.26
CA ILE A 98 9.15 -8.76 -1.91
C ILE A 98 7.69 -9.21 -1.88
N VAL A 99 6.86 -8.70 -2.78
CA VAL A 99 5.43 -9.06 -2.88
C VAL A 99 5.27 -10.57 -3.09
N ASN A 100 6.08 -11.18 -3.96
CA ASN A 100 6.05 -12.63 -4.23
C ASN A 100 6.40 -13.50 -3.01
N SER A 101 7.00 -12.92 -1.97
CA SER A 101 7.38 -13.65 -0.75
C SER A 101 6.26 -13.77 0.27
N PHE A 102 5.11 -13.15 0.02
CA PHE A 102 3.98 -13.12 0.95
C PHE A 102 2.80 -13.98 0.49
N VAL A 103 1.98 -14.33 1.45
CA VAL A 103 0.63 -14.84 1.27
C VAL A 103 -0.34 -13.73 1.62
N PHE A 104 -1.40 -13.60 0.87
CA PHE A 104 -2.38 -12.53 0.97
C PHE A 104 -3.74 -13.05 1.39
N GLN A 105 -4.49 -12.24 2.12
CA GLN A 105 -5.88 -12.46 2.46
C GLN A 105 -6.69 -11.24 2.05
N ILE A 106 -7.68 -11.44 1.19
CA ILE A 106 -8.64 -10.42 0.77
C ILE A 106 -9.63 -10.18 1.91
N LEU A 107 -9.88 -8.92 2.23
CA LEU A 107 -10.82 -8.49 3.27
C LEU A 107 -12.03 -7.72 2.72
N PHE A 108 -12.05 -7.44 1.42
CA PHE A 108 -13.19 -6.82 0.72
C PHE A 108 -14.05 -7.88 0.03
N ASP A 109 -15.28 -7.54 -0.26
CA ASP A 109 -16.27 -8.39 -0.93
C ASP A 109 -16.33 -8.16 -2.45
N GLU A 110 -17.23 -8.90 -3.13
CA GLU A 110 -17.41 -8.78 -4.57
C GLU A 110 -17.94 -7.40 -5.00
N GLU A 111 -18.61 -6.64 -4.13
CA GLU A 111 -19.11 -5.29 -4.47
C GLU A 111 -17.96 -4.32 -4.70
N ALA A 112 -16.87 -4.50 -3.95
CA ALA A 112 -15.66 -3.69 -4.10
C ALA A 112 -14.90 -3.94 -5.42
N LEU A 113 -15.22 -5.02 -6.15
CA LEU A 113 -14.56 -5.32 -7.43
C LEU A 113 -14.83 -4.24 -8.51
N ALA A 114 -15.91 -3.48 -8.38
CA ALA A 114 -16.23 -2.40 -9.30
C ALA A 114 -15.18 -1.27 -9.32
N MET A 115 -14.33 -1.17 -8.29
CA MET A 115 -13.25 -0.18 -8.21
C MET A 115 -12.07 -0.49 -9.14
N PHE A 116 -11.91 -1.73 -9.59
CA PHE A 116 -10.81 -2.10 -10.47
C PHE A 116 -11.14 -1.76 -11.93
N GLU A 117 -10.37 -0.87 -12.53
CA GLU A 117 -10.55 -0.46 -13.92
C GLU A 117 -10.16 -1.59 -14.90
N ASN A 118 -9.10 -2.35 -14.58
CA ASN A 118 -8.63 -3.45 -15.40
C ASN A 118 -9.51 -4.68 -15.21
N GLU A 119 -10.15 -5.13 -16.27
CA GLU A 119 -11.08 -6.26 -16.26
C GLU A 119 -10.41 -7.57 -15.86
N LEU A 120 -9.21 -7.86 -16.37
CA LEU A 120 -8.47 -9.08 -16.02
C LEU A 120 -8.08 -9.11 -14.54
N VAL A 121 -7.76 -7.95 -13.95
CA VAL A 121 -7.49 -7.83 -12.51
C VAL A 121 -8.76 -8.06 -11.70
N ARG A 122 -9.89 -7.52 -12.15
CA ARG A 122 -11.21 -7.73 -11.53
C ARG A 122 -11.60 -9.20 -11.52
N ASP A 123 -11.49 -9.87 -12.66
CA ASP A 123 -11.79 -11.28 -12.81
C ASP A 123 -10.88 -12.15 -11.95
N THR A 124 -9.60 -11.77 -11.84
CA THR A 124 -8.63 -12.43 -10.98
C THR A 124 -9.07 -12.35 -9.52
N PHE A 125 -9.40 -11.17 -9.02
CA PHE A 125 -9.86 -11.01 -7.63
C PHE A 125 -11.20 -11.71 -7.39
N GLN A 126 -12.11 -11.69 -8.36
CA GLN A 126 -13.37 -12.43 -8.26
C GLN A 126 -13.13 -13.93 -8.10
N ALA A 127 -12.22 -14.51 -8.89
CA ALA A 127 -11.86 -15.92 -8.77
C ALA A 127 -11.21 -16.23 -7.41
N LEU A 128 -10.28 -15.36 -6.95
CA LEU A 128 -9.64 -15.51 -5.65
C LEU A 128 -10.63 -15.44 -4.49
N ILE A 129 -11.59 -14.52 -4.52
CA ILE A 129 -12.64 -14.40 -3.50
C ILE A 129 -13.47 -15.69 -3.45
N LYS A 130 -13.88 -16.23 -4.59
CA LYS A 130 -14.63 -17.50 -4.68
C LYS A 130 -13.85 -18.69 -4.13
N ASP A 131 -12.53 -18.66 -4.22
CA ASP A 131 -11.65 -19.73 -3.68
C ASP A 131 -11.23 -19.48 -2.22
N GLY A 132 -11.93 -18.60 -1.51
CA GLY A 132 -11.74 -18.35 -0.07
C GLY A 132 -10.84 -17.15 0.25
N GLY A 133 -10.42 -16.40 -0.74
CA GLY A 133 -9.76 -15.10 -0.56
C GLY A 133 -8.33 -15.12 -0.01
N THR A 134 -7.72 -16.30 0.16
CA THR A 134 -6.33 -16.45 0.60
C THR A 134 -5.49 -16.99 -0.55
N PHE A 135 -4.42 -16.30 -0.94
CA PHE A 135 -3.65 -16.62 -2.13
C PHE A 135 -2.18 -16.19 -2.00
N ASN A 136 -1.33 -16.71 -2.88
CA ASN A 136 0.00 -16.19 -3.15
C ASN A 136 0.07 -15.62 -4.58
N MET A 137 1.17 -14.94 -4.90
CA MET A 137 1.31 -14.32 -6.22
C MET A 137 1.37 -15.32 -7.38
N ILE A 138 1.85 -16.54 -7.14
CA ILE A 138 1.90 -17.58 -8.18
C ILE A 138 0.47 -17.97 -8.59
N GLU A 139 -0.41 -18.16 -7.60
CA GLU A 139 -1.83 -18.46 -7.82
C GLU A 139 -2.54 -17.31 -8.53
N ALA A 140 -2.36 -16.07 -8.05
CA ALA A 140 -2.96 -14.90 -8.65
C ALA A 140 -2.52 -14.69 -10.12
N LEU A 141 -1.23 -14.86 -10.41
CA LEU A 141 -0.70 -14.74 -11.77
C LEU A 141 -1.17 -15.88 -12.69
N ALA A 142 -1.34 -17.09 -12.14
CA ALA A 142 -1.88 -18.23 -12.93
C ALA A 142 -3.35 -17.98 -13.30
N ILE A 143 -4.15 -17.44 -12.38
CA ILE A 143 -5.56 -17.07 -12.65
C ILE A 143 -5.63 -15.94 -13.67
N LEU A 144 -4.82 -14.87 -13.50
CA LEU A 144 -4.76 -13.76 -14.44
C LEU A 144 -4.43 -14.24 -15.85
N LYS A 145 -3.43 -15.10 -15.98
CA LYS A 145 -3.03 -15.65 -17.27
C LYS A 145 -4.14 -16.50 -17.88
N ALA A 146 -4.81 -17.34 -17.10
CA ALA A 146 -5.92 -18.15 -17.58
C ALA A 146 -7.09 -17.28 -18.06
N ALA A 147 -7.40 -16.19 -17.37
CA ALA A 147 -8.42 -15.21 -17.78
C ALA A 147 -8.00 -14.50 -19.09
N HIS A 148 -6.74 -14.09 -19.21
CA HIS A 148 -6.18 -13.49 -20.41
C HIS A 148 -6.29 -14.43 -21.64
N ASP A 149 -5.90 -15.70 -21.48
CA ASP A 149 -5.94 -16.70 -22.53
C ASP A 149 -7.40 -17.00 -22.95
N ALA A 150 -8.31 -17.05 -21.99
CA ALA A 150 -9.74 -17.24 -22.26
C ALA A 150 -10.40 -16.07 -23.00
N ALA A 151 -9.93 -14.86 -22.77
CA ALA A 151 -10.38 -13.66 -23.47
C ALA A 151 -9.80 -13.53 -24.88
N ASN A 152 -8.89 -14.41 -25.30
CA ASN A 152 -8.10 -14.29 -26.55
C ASN A 152 -7.45 -12.89 -26.68
N ALA A 153 -7.01 -12.33 -25.56
CA ALA A 153 -6.37 -11.02 -25.52
C ALA A 153 -4.97 -11.07 -26.18
N SER A 154 -4.48 -9.91 -26.62
CA SER A 154 -3.15 -9.82 -27.23
C SER A 154 -2.05 -10.11 -26.20
N GLU A 155 -0.95 -10.75 -26.59
CA GLU A 155 0.22 -10.93 -25.72
C GLU A 155 0.74 -9.58 -25.16
N ASP A 156 0.56 -8.50 -25.92
CA ASP A 156 0.94 -7.14 -25.50
C ASP A 156 0.11 -6.62 -24.31
N ASP A 157 -1.07 -7.20 -24.04
CA ASP A 157 -1.95 -6.79 -22.95
C ASP A 157 -1.63 -7.51 -21.62
N LEU A 158 -0.86 -8.59 -21.66
CA LEU A 158 -0.58 -9.40 -20.47
C LEU A 158 0.31 -8.67 -19.44
N GLU A 159 1.43 -8.10 -19.88
CA GLU A 159 2.33 -7.38 -18.96
C GLU A 159 1.67 -6.14 -18.34
N PRO A 160 0.93 -5.30 -19.03
CA PRO A 160 0.11 -4.25 -18.43
C PRO A 160 -0.88 -4.77 -17.38
N ALA A 161 -1.53 -5.92 -17.60
CA ALA A 161 -2.43 -6.52 -16.64
C ALA A 161 -1.69 -7.05 -15.39
N VAL A 162 -0.51 -7.66 -15.59
CA VAL A 162 0.37 -8.07 -14.47
C VAL A 162 0.80 -6.86 -13.66
N CYS A 163 1.23 -5.77 -14.29
CA CYS A 163 1.57 -4.51 -13.62
C CYS A 163 0.39 -3.98 -12.80
N SER A 164 -0.81 -4.00 -13.37
CA SER A 164 -2.03 -3.55 -12.70
C SER A 164 -2.38 -4.42 -11.49
N LEU A 165 -2.16 -5.73 -11.57
CA LEU A 165 -2.38 -6.65 -10.45
C LEU A 165 -1.45 -6.35 -9.27
N TYR A 166 -0.12 -6.20 -9.52
CA TYR A 166 0.83 -5.84 -8.47
C TYR A 166 0.47 -4.51 -7.82
N LYS A 167 0.12 -3.50 -8.64
CA LYS A 167 -0.32 -2.19 -8.15
C LYS A 167 -1.55 -2.34 -7.26
N ALA A 168 -2.58 -3.04 -7.71
CA ALA A 168 -3.80 -3.26 -6.96
C ALA A 168 -3.55 -3.93 -5.60
N ILE A 169 -2.70 -4.96 -5.56
CA ILE A 169 -2.34 -5.65 -4.31
C ILE A 169 -1.65 -4.68 -3.34
N VAL A 170 -0.64 -3.94 -3.80
CA VAL A 170 0.09 -2.97 -2.96
C VAL A 170 -0.84 -1.87 -2.44
N GLU A 171 -1.68 -1.29 -3.30
CA GLU A 171 -2.65 -0.27 -2.89
C GLU A 171 -3.64 -0.80 -1.84
N HIS A 172 -4.16 -2.01 -2.03
CA HIS A 172 -5.09 -2.61 -1.08
C HIS A 172 -4.42 -3.09 0.22
N MET A 173 -3.14 -3.46 0.19
CA MET A 173 -2.36 -3.67 1.42
C MET A 173 -2.30 -2.39 2.25
N VAL A 174 -2.05 -1.25 1.61
CA VAL A 174 -1.99 0.06 2.29
C VAL A 174 -3.37 0.48 2.81
N ARG A 175 -4.42 0.30 2.00
CA ARG A 175 -5.80 0.67 2.36
C ARG A 175 -6.46 -0.31 3.35
N GLY A 176 -5.75 -1.37 3.78
CA GLY A 176 -6.29 -2.38 4.69
C GLY A 176 -7.28 -3.35 4.06
N GLY A 177 -7.46 -3.32 2.73
CA GLY A 177 -8.31 -4.26 1.98
C GLY A 177 -7.66 -5.62 1.75
N ILE A 178 -6.34 -5.72 1.90
CA ILE A 178 -5.58 -6.97 1.81
C ILE A 178 -4.61 -7.03 2.99
N ARG A 179 -4.64 -8.15 3.73
CA ARG A 179 -3.61 -8.52 4.70
C ARG A 179 -2.56 -9.39 4.04
N PHE A 180 -1.36 -9.36 4.58
CA PHE A 180 -0.25 -10.18 4.10
C PHE A 180 0.41 -10.93 5.26
N TYR A 181 0.91 -12.13 4.95
CA TYR A 181 1.52 -13.05 5.90
C TYR A 181 2.79 -13.63 5.29
N LYS A 182 3.73 -14.04 6.12
CA LYS A 182 4.94 -14.73 5.66
C LYS A 182 4.67 -16.20 5.30
N THR A 183 3.67 -16.78 5.94
CA THR A 183 3.19 -18.16 5.73
C THR A 183 1.66 -18.16 5.71
N PHE A 184 1.06 -19.19 5.15
CA PHE A 184 -0.40 -19.32 5.20
C PHE A 184 -0.89 -19.23 6.65
N PRO A 185 -1.90 -18.39 6.94
CA PRO A 185 -2.52 -18.36 8.26
C PRO A 185 -3.13 -19.73 8.57
N ASP A 186 -3.00 -20.16 9.82
CA ASP A 186 -3.68 -21.37 10.29
C ASP A 186 -5.20 -21.24 10.07
N LYS A 187 -5.81 -22.30 9.53
CA LYS A 187 -7.25 -22.32 9.27
C LYS A 187 -8.07 -22.44 10.54
#